data_17d38573926c0b31cf2bbf1d887845bc
#
_entry.id   17d38573926c0b31cf2bbf1d887845bc
#
_cell.length_a   1.000
_cell.length_b   1.000
_cell.length_c   1.000
_cell.angle_alpha   90.00
_cell.angle_beta   90.00
_cell.angle_gamma   90.00
#
_symmetry.space_group_name_H-M   'P 1'
#
loop_
_entity.id
_entity.type
_entity.pdbx_description
1 polymer ?
#
loop_
_entity_poly.entity_id
_entity_poly.type
_entity_poly.pdbx_seq_one_letter_code
_entity_poly.pdbx_strand_id
1 'polypeptide(L)'
;ASDVYKRQPFVGAAGKLLDDMLAMIGLRRQEIYITNSVKCRPPKNRDPLNTEKDACAGFLRRQLELMQPKILVCLGRISAAEIIRPDFKITQEHGQFFEKNGMWMTALYHPAALLRDPGKKPETFQDLKRLQAKIREVCTRTPMEFA
;
A
#
# COMPACT_ATOMS: atom_id res chain seq x y z
N ALA A 1 19.00 4.04 6.24
CA ALA A 1 17.73 4.20 6.92
C ALA A 1 17.36 2.95 7.71
N SER A 2 16.86 3.14 8.91
CA SER A 2 16.62 2.02 9.82
C SER A 2 15.62 1.01 9.28
N ASP A 3 14.60 1.47 8.57
CA ASP A 3 13.57 0.57 8.06
C ASP A 3 14.05 -0.32 6.92
N VAL A 4 15.09 0.09 6.25
CA VAL A 4 15.68 -0.73 5.19
C VAL A 4 16.23 -2.05 5.75
N TYR A 5 16.70 -2.02 6.99
CA TYR A 5 17.27 -3.19 7.63
C TYR A 5 16.23 -4.10 8.26
N LYS A 6 15.04 -3.61 8.43
CA LYS A 6 13.95 -4.43 8.93
C LYS A 6 13.42 -5.21 7.74
N ARG A 7 13.75 -6.46 7.70
CA ARG A 7 13.42 -7.34 6.59
C ARG A 7 11.93 -7.55 6.39
N GLN A 8 11.14 -7.17 7.40
CA GLN A 8 9.70 -7.33 7.36
C GLN A 8 9.06 -6.00 7.69
N PRO A 9 8.65 -5.21 6.68
CA PRO A 9 7.79 -4.06 6.95
C PRO A 9 6.48 -4.56 7.58
N PHE A 10 5.86 -3.71 8.37
CA PHE A 10 4.62 -4.04 9.06
C PHE A 10 4.81 -5.19 10.06
N VAL A 11 5.60 -4.93 11.08
CA VAL A 11 5.70 -5.80 12.25
C VAL A 11 4.81 -5.26 13.38
N GLY A 12 4.66 -6.02 14.45
CA GLY A 12 3.86 -5.63 15.60
C GLY A 12 2.36 -5.66 15.30
N ALA A 13 1.60 -4.80 15.99
CA ALA A 13 0.14 -4.78 15.88
C ALA A 13 -0.33 -4.41 14.47
N ALA A 14 0.31 -3.44 13.84
CA ALA A 14 -0.05 -3.06 12.47
C ALA A 14 0.25 -4.18 11.49
N GLY A 15 1.35 -4.88 11.69
CA GLY A 15 1.70 -6.04 10.84
C GLY A 15 0.71 -7.17 10.99
N LYS A 16 0.29 -7.45 12.23
CA LYS A 16 -0.71 -8.49 12.47
C LYS A 16 -2.05 -8.13 11.82
N LEU A 17 -2.45 -6.87 11.90
CA LEU A 17 -3.68 -6.42 11.26
C LEU A 17 -3.59 -6.57 9.75
N LEU A 18 -2.44 -6.25 9.16
CA LEU A 18 -2.25 -6.44 7.73
C LEU A 18 -2.38 -7.92 7.35
N ASP A 19 -1.81 -8.82 8.15
CA ASP A 19 -1.95 -10.26 7.91
C ASP A 19 -3.43 -10.68 7.95
N ASP A 20 -4.19 -10.16 8.91
CA ASP A 20 -5.62 -10.46 9.01
C ASP A 20 -6.38 -9.93 7.79
N MET A 21 -6.04 -8.73 7.33
CA MET A 21 -6.67 -8.15 6.14
C MET A 21 -6.38 -8.99 4.89
N LEU A 22 -5.15 -9.44 4.73
CA LEU A 22 -4.79 -10.30 3.61
C LEU A 22 -5.50 -11.64 3.69
N ALA A 23 -5.60 -12.22 4.88
CA ALA A 23 -6.29 -13.48 5.08
C ALA A 23 -7.77 -13.41 4.67
N MET A 24 -8.40 -12.25 4.91
CA MET A 24 -9.80 -12.04 4.52
C MET A 24 -10.05 -12.20 3.03
N ILE A 25 -9.04 -11.92 2.21
CA ILE A 25 -9.15 -12.06 0.76
C ILE A 25 -8.35 -13.24 0.23
N GLY A 26 -7.95 -14.15 1.13
CA GLY A 26 -7.29 -15.40 0.76
C GLY A 26 -5.83 -15.25 0.38
N LEU A 27 -5.15 -14.21 0.86
CA LEU A 27 -3.75 -13.98 0.55
C LEU A 27 -2.87 -14.09 1.79
N ARG A 28 -1.61 -14.39 1.57
CA ARG A 28 -0.56 -14.39 2.58
C ARG A 28 0.56 -13.47 2.14
N ARG A 29 1.36 -13.00 3.09
CA ARG A 29 2.48 -12.12 2.77
C ARG A 29 3.44 -12.73 1.76
N GLN A 30 3.60 -14.05 1.77
CA GLN A 30 4.49 -14.75 0.85
C GLN A 30 4.04 -14.65 -0.60
N GLU A 31 2.77 -14.33 -0.83
CA GLU A 31 2.19 -14.26 -2.17
C GLU A 31 2.24 -12.84 -2.76
N ILE A 32 2.69 -11.87 -1.98
CA ILE A 32 2.73 -10.47 -2.38
C ILE A 32 4.12 -9.88 -2.11
N TYR A 33 4.41 -8.78 -2.78
CA TYR A 33 5.60 -8.01 -2.51
C TYR A 33 5.22 -6.77 -1.71
N ILE A 34 5.83 -6.58 -0.55
CA ILE A 34 5.53 -5.46 0.34
C ILE A 34 6.73 -4.52 0.36
N THR A 35 6.47 -3.23 0.14
CA THR A 35 7.49 -2.20 0.21
C THR A 35 6.91 -0.95 0.86
N ASN A 36 7.76 -0.03 1.26
CA ASN A 36 7.35 1.26 1.78
C ASN A 36 7.59 2.33 0.72
N SER A 37 6.69 3.30 0.63
CA SER A 37 6.85 4.40 -0.30
C SER A 37 8.04 5.27 0.04
N VAL A 38 8.44 5.32 1.32
CA VAL A 38 9.63 6.05 1.76
C VAL A 38 10.65 5.05 2.28
N LYS A 39 11.75 4.86 1.53
CA LYS A 39 12.82 3.94 1.92
C LYS A 39 13.70 4.51 3.03
N CYS A 40 13.84 5.83 3.07
CA CYS A 40 14.61 6.51 4.09
C CYS A 40 13.66 7.04 5.15
N ARG A 41 13.80 6.55 6.37
CA ARG A 41 12.91 6.95 7.44
C ARG A 41 13.26 8.35 7.91
N PRO A 42 12.30 9.29 7.88
CA PRO A 42 12.56 10.63 8.42
C PRO A 42 12.83 10.59 9.94
N PRO A 43 13.65 11.49 10.44
CA PRO A 43 13.87 11.58 11.87
C PRO A 43 12.57 11.82 12.64
N LYS A 44 12.46 11.23 13.83
CA LYS A 44 11.33 11.39 14.73
C LYS A 44 9.98 10.96 14.14
N ASN A 45 10.00 10.07 13.16
CA ASN A 45 8.79 9.54 12.53
C ASN A 45 7.84 10.62 12.00
N ARG A 46 8.37 11.78 11.64
CA ARG A 46 7.55 12.84 11.05
C ARG A 46 7.17 12.49 9.61
N ASP A 47 6.19 13.22 9.06
CA ASP A 47 5.89 13.11 7.64
C ASP A 47 7.14 13.47 6.82
N PRO A 48 7.41 12.76 5.71
CA PRO A 48 8.59 13.03 4.89
C PRO A 48 8.55 14.43 4.28
N LEU A 49 9.71 15.06 4.20
CA LEU A 49 9.88 16.29 3.44
C LEU A 49 9.80 15.97 1.94
N ASN A 50 9.49 16.98 1.12
CA ASN A 50 9.37 16.78 -0.32
C ASN A 50 10.66 16.24 -0.94
N THR A 51 11.82 16.71 -0.48
CA THR A 51 13.11 16.21 -0.97
C THR A 51 13.32 14.75 -0.65
N GLU A 52 12.87 14.30 0.52
CA GLU A 52 12.96 12.91 0.93
C GLU A 52 12.03 12.04 0.08
N LYS A 53 10.80 12.53 -0.17
CA LYS A 53 9.84 11.83 -1.02
C LYS A 53 10.37 11.66 -2.44
N ASP A 54 10.99 12.70 -3.00
CA ASP A 54 11.50 12.66 -4.36
C ASP A 54 12.57 11.59 -4.54
N ALA A 55 13.51 11.52 -3.58
CA ALA A 55 14.58 10.53 -3.64
C ALA A 55 14.03 9.10 -3.54
N CYS A 56 13.09 8.87 -2.63
CA CYS A 56 12.52 7.54 -2.40
C CYS A 56 11.53 7.15 -3.49
N ALA A 57 10.80 8.11 -4.05
CA ALA A 57 9.88 7.86 -5.15
C ALA A 57 10.59 7.36 -6.41
N GLY A 58 11.80 7.88 -6.68
CA GLY A 58 12.60 7.39 -7.79
C GLY A 58 12.98 5.93 -7.65
N PHE A 59 13.32 5.51 -6.43
CA PHE A 59 13.62 4.11 -6.15
C PHE A 59 12.39 3.22 -6.35
N LEU A 60 11.26 3.62 -5.81
CA LEU A 60 10.01 2.88 -5.94
C LEU A 60 9.58 2.78 -7.41
N ARG A 61 9.71 3.87 -8.16
CA ARG A 61 9.35 3.89 -9.58
C ARG A 61 10.14 2.86 -10.35
N ARG A 62 11.45 2.72 -10.07
CA ARG A 62 12.27 1.70 -10.71
C ARG A 62 11.83 0.29 -10.36
N GLN A 63 11.45 0.06 -9.10
CA GLN A 63 10.92 -1.24 -8.70
C GLN A 63 9.65 -1.59 -9.49
N LEU A 64 8.74 -0.62 -9.65
CA LEU A 64 7.52 -0.83 -10.40
C LEU A 64 7.79 -1.11 -11.87
N GLU A 65 8.76 -0.42 -12.47
CA GLU A 65 9.14 -0.65 -13.86
C GLU A 65 9.67 -2.07 -14.07
N LEU A 66 10.43 -2.58 -13.11
CA LEU A 66 11.00 -3.92 -13.19
C LEU A 66 9.97 -5.01 -12.92
N MET A 67 9.10 -4.81 -11.97
CA MET A 67 8.12 -5.81 -11.54
C MET A 67 6.86 -5.84 -12.41
N GLN A 68 6.45 -4.70 -12.90
CA GLN A 68 5.23 -4.53 -13.70
C GLN A 68 4.02 -5.23 -13.08
N PRO A 69 3.64 -4.88 -11.85
CA PRO A 69 2.51 -5.53 -11.19
C PRO A 69 1.21 -5.17 -11.90
N LYS A 70 0.25 -6.08 -11.86
CA LYS A 70 -1.08 -5.79 -12.39
C LYS A 70 -1.91 -4.95 -11.43
N ILE A 71 -1.68 -5.10 -10.14
CA ILE A 71 -2.35 -4.34 -9.09
C ILE A 71 -1.32 -3.82 -8.11
N LEU A 72 -1.42 -2.54 -7.81
CA LEU A 72 -0.62 -1.89 -6.79
C LEU A 72 -1.56 -1.32 -5.73
N VAL A 73 -1.35 -1.70 -4.49
CA VAL A 73 -2.16 -1.22 -3.37
C VAL A 73 -1.31 -0.27 -2.52
N CYS A 74 -1.77 0.97 -2.44
CA CYS A 74 -1.14 1.97 -1.59
C CYS A 74 -1.74 1.91 -0.19
N LEU A 75 -0.91 1.81 0.82
CA LEU A 75 -1.38 1.81 2.21
C LEU A 75 -1.16 3.20 2.81
N GLY A 76 -2.26 3.93 2.96
CA GLY A 76 -2.27 5.24 3.56
C GLY A 76 -2.11 6.39 2.56
N ARG A 77 -2.28 7.60 3.07
CA ARG A 77 -2.31 8.81 2.25
C ARG A 77 -0.95 9.17 1.65
N ILE A 78 0.12 8.89 2.35
CA ILE A 78 1.47 9.25 1.87
C ILE A 78 1.81 8.44 0.64
N SER A 79 1.61 7.15 0.70
CA SER A 79 1.86 6.25 -0.41
C SER A 79 0.96 6.59 -1.61
N ALA A 80 -0.32 6.84 -1.35
CA ALA A 80 -1.26 7.20 -2.40
C ALA A 80 -0.89 8.52 -3.08
N ALA A 81 -0.44 9.50 -2.30
CA ALA A 81 -0.04 10.79 -2.85
C ALA A 81 1.20 10.68 -3.74
N GLU A 82 2.11 9.77 -3.42
CA GLU A 82 3.30 9.56 -4.24
C GLU A 82 2.99 8.82 -5.55
N ILE A 83 2.13 7.83 -5.47
CA ILE A 83 1.97 6.86 -6.56
C ILE A 83 0.78 7.21 -7.43
N ILE A 84 -0.36 7.56 -6.84
CA ILE A 84 -1.57 7.84 -7.62
C ILE A 84 -1.58 9.29 -8.07
N ARG A 85 -1.63 10.23 -7.13
CA ARG A 85 -1.48 11.66 -7.44
C ARG A 85 -1.31 12.47 -6.15
N PRO A 86 -0.63 13.64 -6.22
CA PRO A 86 -0.28 14.40 -5.02
C PRO A 86 -1.47 14.88 -4.18
N ASP A 87 -2.62 15.14 -4.79
CA ASP A 87 -3.80 15.62 -4.08
C ASP A 87 -4.79 14.51 -3.72
N PHE A 88 -4.32 13.28 -3.66
CA PHE A 88 -5.18 12.14 -3.31
C PHE A 88 -5.74 12.29 -1.91
N LYS A 89 -7.07 12.12 -1.79
CA LYS A 89 -7.77 12.24 -0.51
C LYS A 89 -8.26 10.87 -0.06
N ILE A 90 -7.50 10.26 0.86
CA ILE A 90 -7.77 8.89 1.31
C ILE A 90 -9.17 8.74 1.90
N THR A 91 -9.67 9.74 2.61
CA THR A 91 -10.99 9.66 3.23
C THR A 91 -12.13 9.61 2.22
N GLN A 92 -11.90 10.07 1.00
CA GLN A 92 -12.92 10.14 -0.04
C GLN A 92 -12.70 9.13 -1.15
N GLU A 93 -11.45 8.75 -1.40
CA GLU A 93 -11.09 7.98 -2.59
C GLU A 93 -10.57 6.58 -2.29
N HIS A 94 -10.49 6.19 -1.02
CA HIS A 94 -10.03 4.84 -0.67
C HIS A 94 -10.93 3.79 -1.33
N GLY A 95 -10.33 2.67 -1.71
CA GLY A 95 -11.05 1.56 -2.31
C GLY A 95 -11.42 1.73 -3.78
N GLN A 96 -11.19 2.90 -4.35
CA GLN A 96 -11.42 3.13 -5.78
C GLN A 96 -10.20 2.69 -6.58
N PHE A 97 -10.43 2.26 -7.82
CA PHE A 97 -9.36 1.81 -8.70
C PHE A 97 -9.09 2.81 -9.81
N PHE A 98 -7.81 3.00 -10.08
CA PHE A 98 -7.31 3.89 -11.12
C PHE A 98 -6.35 3.11 -12.01
N GLU A 99 -6.54 3.18 -13.32
CA GLU A 99 -5.67 2.48 -14.26
C GLU A 99 -4.63 3.43 -14.84
N LYS A 100 -3.39 2.94 -14.92
CA LYS A 100 -2.32 3.66 -15.58
C LYS A 100 -1.36 2.66 -16.21
N ASN A 101 -1.20 2.73 -17.51
CA ASN A 101 -0.28 1.87 -18.28
C ASN A 101 -0.49 0.37 -18.01
N GLY A 102 -1.75 -0.05 -17.90
CA GLY A 102 -2.07 -1.45 -17.66
C GLY A 102 -1.99 -1.88 -16.20
N MET A 103 -1.60 -0.99 -15.31
CA MET A 103 -1.54 -1.26 -13.88
C MET A 103 -2.73 -0.63 -13.18
N TRP A 104 -3.42 -1.41 -12.36
CA TRP A 104 -4.51 -0.93 -11.54
C TRP A 104 -3.98 -0.51 -10.18
N MET A 105 -4.36 0.68 -9.75
CA MET A 105 -3.90 1.23 -8.46
C MET A 105 -5.10 1.50 -7.58
N THR A 106 -4.96 1.22 -6.31
CA THR A 106 -5.96 1.58 -5.30
C THR A 106 -5.25 1.96 -4.01
N ALA A 107 -5.99 2.58 -3.11
CA ALA A 107 -5.47 2.94 -1.79
C ALA A 107 -6.40 2.44 -0.70
N LEU A 108 -5.82 1.95 0.37
CA LEU A 108 -6.52 1.54 1.58
C LEU A 108 -6.01 2.35 2.76
N TYR A 109 -6.80 2.42 3.82
CA TYR A 109 -6.30 2.97 5.06
C TYR A 109 -5.10 2.15 5.54
N HIS A 110 -4.08 2.84 6.01
CA HIS A 110 -2.92 2.17 6.59
C HIS A 110 -3.36 1.39 7.85
N PRO A 111 -2.82 0.18 8.06
CA PRO A 111 -3.19 -0.58 9.26
C PRO A 111 -3.01 0.18 10.56
N ALA A 112 -1.98 1.02 10.68
CA ALA A 112 -1.79 1.85 11.85
C ALA A 112 -2.93 2.85 12.05
N ALA A 113 -3.51 3.38 10.97
CA ALA A 113 -4.65 4.27 11.06
C ALA A 113 -5.89 3.54 11.58
N LEU A 114 -6.06 2.29 11.19
CA LEU A 114 -7.18 1.47 11.67
C LEU A 114 -7.04 1.11 13.15
N LEU A 115 -5.81 0.97 13.62
CA LEU A 115 -5.57 0.75 15.05
C LEU A 115 -5.91 1.99 15.87
N ARG A 116 -5.64 3.19 15.33
CA ARG A 116 -5.98 4.45 16.00
C ARG A 116 -7.48 4.74 15.93
N ASP A 117 -8.13 4.34 14.84
CA ASP A 117 -9.54 4.62 14.60
C ASP A 117 -10.24 3.36 14.07
N PRO A 118 -10.60 2.42 14.96
CA PRO A 118 -11.26 1.18 14.54
C PRO A 118 -12.62 1.40 13.85
N GLY A 119 -13.21 2.57 13.97
CA GLY A 119 -14.46 2.90 13.28
C GLY A 119 -14.32 2.89 11.76
N LYS A 120 -13.11 2.94 11.24
CA LYS A 120 -12.86 2.86 9.79
C LYS A 120 -12.75 1.43 9.27
N LYS A 121 -12.80 0.43 10.14
CA LYS A 121 -12.70 -0.98 9.72
C LYS A 121 -13.84 -1.42 8.78
N PRO A 122 -15.11 -1.04 9.02
CA PRO A 122 -16.16 -1.45 8.08
C PRO A 122 -15.93 -0.96 6.65
N GLU A 123 -15.46 0.27 6.47
CA GLU A 123 -15.13 0.81 5.16
C GLU A 123 -13.99 0.02 4.52
N THR A 124 -12.96 -0.29 5.31
CA THR A 124 -11.81 -1.06 4.84
C THR A 124 -12.23 -2.47 4.44
N PHE A 125 -13.17 -3.05 5.17
CA PHE A 125 -13.70 -4.36 4.83
C PHE A 125 -14.34 -4.35 3.43
N GLN A 126 -15.10 -3.31 3.12
CA GLN A 126 -15.68 -3.15 1.79
C GLN A 126 -14.61 -2.95 0.72
N ASP A 127 -13.58 -2.18 1.05
CA ASP A 127 -12.45 -1.98 0.14
C ASP A 127 -11.73 -3.31 -0.17
N LEU A 128 -11.56 -4.15 0.85
CA LEU A 128 -10.94 -5.46 0.67
C LEU A 128 -11.77 -6.37 -0.24
N LYS A 129 -13.09 -6.30 -0.12
CA LYS A 129 -13.96 -7.05 -1.04
C LYS A 129 -13.81 -6.58 -2.49
N ARG A 130 -13.71 -5.27 -2.69
CA ARG A 130 -13.47 -4.71 -4.03
C ARG A 130 -12.11 -5.13 -4.57
N LEU A 131 -11.11 -5.16 -3.71
CA LEU A 131 -9.77 -5.62 -4.08
C LEU A 131 -9.80 -7.09 -4.49
N GLN A 132 -10.48 -7.93 -3.72
CA GLN A 132 -10.60 -9.35 -4.06
C GLN A 132 -11.28 -9.53 -5.42
N ALA A 133 -12.33 -8.77 -5.69
CA ALA A 133 -13.01 -8.83 -6.98
C ALA A 133 -12.09 -8.40 -8.12
N LYS A 134 -11.30 -7.35 -7.91
CA LYS A 134 -10.34 -6.88 -8.92
C LYS A 134 -9.24 -7.90 -9.18
N ILE A 135 -8.76 -8.56 -8.15
CA ILE A 135 -7.76 -9.63 -8.29
C ILE A 135 -8.31 -10.75 -9.19
N ARG A 136 -9.53 -11.18 -8.93
CA ARG A 136 -10.17 -12.23 -9.73
C ARG A 136 -10.37 -11.81 -11.18
N GLU A 137 -10.60 -10.52 -11.40
CA GLU A 137 -10.81 -9.97 -12.73
C GLU A 137 -9.53 -9.91 -13.56
N VAL A 138 -8.43 -9.46 -12.95
CA VAL A 138 -7.22 -9.11 -13.70
C VAL A 138 -6.02 -10.01 -13.42
N CYS A 139 -6.03 -10.76 -12.33
CA CYS A 139 -4.90 -11.59 -11.94
C CYS A 139 -5.27 -13.05 -12.01
N THR A 140 -4.41 -13.86 -12.62
CA THR A 140 -4.54 -15.31 -12.54
C THR A 140 -3.71 -15.86 -11.39
N ARG A 141 -2.42 -15.54 -11.35
CA ARG A 141 -1.51 -15.90 -10.27
C ARG A 141 -0.41 -14.86 -10.11
N THR A 142 -0.74 -13.62 -10.40
CA THR A 142 0.25 -12.54 -10.38
C THR A 142 0.36 -12.00 -8.96
N PRO A 143 1.57 -11.84 -8.44
CA PRO A 143 1.76 -11.22 -7.13
C PRO A 143 1.26 -9.78 -7.14
N MET A 144 0.73 -9.34 -6.00
CA MET A 144 0.38 -7.94 -5.79
C MET A 144 1.51 -7.23 -5.06
N GLU A 145 1.61 -5.94 -5.28
CA GLU A 145 2.57 -5.11 -4.59
C GLU A 145 1.85 -4.10 -3.69
N PHE A 146 2.26 -4.07 -2.42
CA PHE A 146 1.79 -3.08 -1.46
C PHE A 146 2.88 -2.04 -1.25
N ALA A 147 2.54 -0.79 -1.42
CA ALA A 147 3.49 0.30 -1.28
C ALA A 147 3.17 1.23 -0.10
#